data_76ce60bc5d194d84be405b9e512dae43
#
_entry.id   76ce60bc5d194d84be405b9e512dae43
#
_cell.length_a   1.000
_cell.length_b   1.000
_cell.length_c   1.000
_cell.angle_alpha   90.00
_cell.angle_beta   90.00
_cell.angle_gamma   90.00
#
_symmetry.space_group_name_H-M   'P 1'
#
loop_
_entity.id
_entity.type
_entity.pdbx_description
1 polymer ?
#
loop_
_entity_poly.entity_id
_entity_poly.type
_entity_poly.pdbx_seq_one_letter_code
_entity_poly.pdbx_strand_id
1 'polypeptide(L)'
;ARTCRALSETEGDTYSQKAEQYEQLFQNIKAEWQSRYLNSTKVPTQATQCGYLMALRYKLLPDEASISRTRSYLHRAIMNNGYKLNTGFLGTAILNQTLTENGYNDDAYTLLLQRNDPSWLYSVDQGATTIWERWNSYTVAKGFGPVSMNSFNHYAYGVVAEWMFQYMA
;
A
#
# COMPACT_ATOMS: atom_id res chain seq x y z
N ALA A 1 15.75 -3.99 11.66
CA ALA A 1 16.62 -2.96 12.27
C ALA A 1 15.93 -2.23 13.43
N ARG A 2 14.79 -1.53 13.22
CA ARG A 2 14.14 -0.70 14.25
C ARG A 2 13.79 -1.48 15.53
N THR A 3 13.14 -2.63 15.41
CA THR A 3 12.81 -3.50 16.57
C THR A 3 14.07 -3.96 17.31
N CYS A 4 15.12 -4.32 16.55
CA CYS A 4 16.40 -4.71 17.19
C CYS A 4 17.06 -3.54 17.91
N ARG A 5 16.97 -2.31 17.40
CA ARG A 5 17.47 -1.12 18.11
C ARG A 5 16.72 -0.87 19.41
N ALA A 6 15.38 -0.95 19.40
CA ALA A 6 14.59 -0.82 20.62
C ALA A 6 14.94 -1.92 21.66
N LEU A 7 15.11 -3.15 21.21
CA LEU A 7 15.51 -4.26 22.09
C LEU A 7 16.95 -4.12 22.60
N SER A 8 17.86 -3.47 21.86
CA SER A 8 19.23 -3.28 22.33
C SER A 8 19.35 -2.35 23.53
N GLU A 9 18.36 -1.48 23.75
CA GLU A 9 18.29 -0.59 24.91
C GLU A 9 18.01 -1.37 26.21
N THR A 10 17.36 -2.54 26.11
CA THR A 10 16.98 -3.36 27.27
C THR A 10 17.73 -4.70 27.35
N GLU A 11 18.08 -5.31 26.20
CA GLU A 11 18.60 -6.68 26.09
C GLU A 11 20.09 -6.74 25.65
N GLY A 12 20.72 -5.58 25.39
CA GLY A 12 22.16 -5.45 25.18
C GLY A 12 22.67 -5.74 23.78
N ASP A 13 23.99 -5.94 23.66
CA ASP A 13 24.79 -5.88 22.43
C ASP A 13 24.40 -6.83 21.30
N THR A 14 23.81 -7.99 21.61
CA THR A 14 23.37 -8.96 20.59
C THR A 14 22.35 -8.36 19.64
N TYR A 15 21.44 -7.54 20.14
CA TYR A 15 20.44 -6.87 19.33
C TYR A 15 20.99 -5.65 18.58
N SER A 16 22.02 -5.00 19.11
CA SER A 16 22.75 -3.94 18.41
C SER A 16 23.39 -4.46 17.13
N GLN A 17 24.12 -5.58 17.22
CA GLN A 17 24.74 -6.20 16.05
C GLN A 17 23.69 -6.65 15.00
N LYS A 18 22.58 -7.24 15.44
CA LYS A 18 21.48 -7.59 14.54
C LYS A 18 20.85 -6.36 13.88
N ALA A 19 20.72 -5.26 14.61
CA ALA A 19 20.21 -4.01 14.06
C ALA A 19 21.08 -3.49 12.91
N GLU A 20 22.41 -3.52 13.09
CA GLU A 20 23.38 -3.13 12.08
C GLU A 20 23.34 -4.06 10.85
N GLN A 21 23.28 -5.38 11.06
CA GLN A 21 23.17 -6.36 9.97
C GLN A 21 21.89 -6.12 9.14
N TYR A 22 20.74 -5.89 9.77
CA TYR A 22 19.49 -5.61 9.06
C TYR A 22 19.50 -4.24 8.38
N GLU A 23 20.17 -3.24 8.94
CA GLU A 23 20.33 -1.94 8.29
C GLU A 23 21.20 -2.08 7.04
N GLN A 24 22.33 -2.79 7.11
CA GLN A 24 23.18 -3.03 5.96
C GLN A 24 22.43 -3.82 4.86
N LEU A 25 21.66 -4.83 5.26
CA LEU A 25 20.82 -5.59 4.34
C LEU A 25 19.81 -4.69 3.64
N PHE A 26 19.16 -3.79 4.41
CA PHE A 26 18.22 -2.82 3.83
C PHE A 26 18.90 -1.91 2.81
N GLN A 27 20.08 -1.38 3.10
CA GLN A 27 20.83 -0.52 2.18
C GLN A 27 21.23 -1.27 0.89
N ASN A 28 21.64 -2.52 1.01
CA ASN A 28 21.98 -3.35 -0.14
C ASN A 28 20.74 -3.60 -1.02
N ILE A 29 19.62 -3.98 -0.41
CA ILE A 29 18.35 -4.19 -1.14
C ILE A 29 17.90 -2.87 -1.80
N LYS A 30 17.99 -1.75 -1.08
CA LYS A 30 17.63 -0.44 -1.61
C LYS A 30 18.47 -0.06 -2.82
N ALA A 31 19.79 -0.22 -2.73
CA ALA A 31 20.70 0.08 -3.84
C ALA A 31 20.40 -0.78 -5.07
N GLU A 32 20.21 -2.07 -4.88
CA GLU A 32 19.88 -3.00 -5.97
C GLU A 32 18.50 -2.67 -6.58
N TRP A 33 17.51 -2.37 -5.74
CA TRP A 33 16.19 -1.96 -6.21
C TRP A 33 16.27 -0.66 -7.03
N GLN A 34 17.04 0.33 -6.58
CA GLN A 34 17.24 1.60 -7.30
C GLN A 34 17.89 1.38 -8.66
N SER A 35 18.89 0.49 -8.74
CA SER A 35 19.57 0.19 -9.97
C SER A 35 18.67 -0.48 -11.01
N ARG A 36 17.73 -1.32 -10.56
CA ARG A 36 16.84 -2.10 -11.45
C ARG A 36 15.55 -1.37 -11.83
N TYR A 37 15.00 -0.61 -10.90
CA TYR A 37 13.62 -0.14 -11.01
C TYR A 37 13.45 1.37 -11.06
N LEU A 38 14.53 2.15 -11.02
CA LEU A 38 14.44 3.59 -11.26
C LEU A 38 14.87 3.94 -12.69
N ASN A 39 14.12 4.86 -13.30
CA ASN A 39 14.49 5.46 -14.58
C ASN A 39 15.54 6.58 -14.41
N SER A 40 15.92 7.24 -15.51
CA SER A 40 16.89 8.35 -15.51
C SER A 40 16.46 9.54 -14.63
N THR A 41 15.18 9.74 -14.41
CA THR A 41 14.63 10.78 -13.52
C THR A 41 14.44 10.32 -12.07
N LYS A 42 14.97 9.15 -11.72
CA LYS A 42 14.89 8.55 -10.38
C LYS A 42 13.46 8.26 -9.90
N VAL A 43 12.58 7.92 -10.82
CA VAL A 43 11.20 7.51 -10.53
C VAL A 43 11.02 6.03 -10.90
N PRO A 44 10.17 5.27 -10.17
CA PRO A 44 9.90 3.87 -10.50
C PRO A 44 9.48 3.66 -11.94
N THR A 45 10.10 2.71 -12.62
CA THR A 45 9.75 2.28 -13.98
C THR A 45 8.40 1.56 -14.04
N GLN A 46 8.01 0.92 -12.92
CA GLN A 46 6.68 0.34 -12.74
C GLN A 46 5.67 1.45 -12.45
N ALA A 47 5.12 2.04 -13.51
CA ALA A 47 4.20 3.18 -13.47
C ALA A 47 2.78 2.77 -13.00
N THR A 48 2.67 2.12 -11.84
CA THR A 48 1.42 1.63 -11.25
C THR A 48 1.22 2.22 -9.86
N GLN A 49 -0.03 2.27 -9.38
CA GLN A 49 -0.31 2.66 -8.00
C GLN A 49 0.58 1.88 -7.01
N CYS A 50 0.64 0.55 -7.15
CA CYS A 50 1.43 -0.31 -6.28
C CYS A 50 2.94 -0.01 -6.34
N GLY A 51 3.50 0.21 -7.53
CA GLY A 51 4.91 0.53 -7.71
C GLY A 51 5.32 1.83 -7.00
N TYR A 52 4.50 2.88 -7.13
CA TYR A 52 4.73 4.15 -6.44
C TYR A 52 4.56 4.02 -4.92
N LEU A 53 3.53 3.31 -4.46
CA LEU A 53 3.28 3.06 -3.04
C LEU A 53 4.45 2.35 -2.37
N MET A 54 4.94 1.26 -2.97
CA MET A 54 6.08 0.49 -2.45
C MET A 54 7.34 1.35 -2.33
N ALA A 55 7.63 2.17 -3.36
CA ALA A 55 8.78 3.06 -3.35
C ALA A 55 8.74 4.09 -2.21
N LEU A 56 7.56 4.68 -1.98
CA LEU A 56 7.34 5.67 -0.91
C LEU A 56 7.34 5.00 0.48
N ARG A 57 6.53 3.97 0.66
CA ARG A 57 6.34 3.29 1.95
C ARG A 57 7.63 2.73 2.52
N TYR A 58 8.42 2.09 1.66
CA TYR A 58 9.68 1.46 2.07
C TYR A 58 10.91 2.36 1.93
N LYS A 59 10.72 3.66 1.63
CA LYS A 59 11.80 4.65 1.54
C LYS A 59 12.91 4.25 0.56
N LEU A 60 12.51 3.72 -0.58
CA LEU A 60 13.44 3.20 -1.59
C LEU A 60 14.02 4.30 -2.49
N LEU A 61 13.43 5.49 -2.51
CA LEU A 61 13.85 6.61 -3.36
C LEU A 61 15.13 7.27 -2.83
N PRO A 62 15.99 7.81 -3.73
CA PRO A 62 17.30 8.31 -3.32
C PRO A 62 17.27 9.71 -2.70
N ASP A 63 16.35 10.58 -3.11
CA ASP A 63 16.35 12.00 -2.74
C ASP A 63 14.93 12.58 -2.71
N GLU A 64 14.78 13.77 -2.10
CA GLU A 64 13.48 14.44 -1.96
C GLU A 64 12.86 14.81 -3.30
N ALA A 65 13.65 15.12 -4.32
CA ALA A 65 13.14 15.43 -5.65
C ALA A 65 12.46 14.19 -6.29
N SER A 66 13.03 13.00 -6.09
CA SER A 66 12.45 11.71 -6.51
C SER A 66 11.19 11.38 -5.73
N ILE A 67 11.20 11.64 -4.41
CA ILE A 67 10.04 11.45 -3.54
C ILE A 67 8.90 12.35 -4.00
N SER A 68 9.14 13.64 -4.19
CA SER A 68 8.13 14.61 -4.63
C SER A 68 7.53 14.23 -6.00
N ARG A 69 8.37 13.83 -6.97
CA ARG A 69 7.88 13.35 -8.28
C ARG A 69 7.04 12.08 -8.13
N THR A 70 7.48 11.12 -7.32
CA THR A 70 6.76 9.85 -7.12
C THR A 70 5.43 10.08 -6.43
N ARG A 71 5.34 10.97 -5.45
CA ARG A 71 4.08 11.42 -4.82
C ARG A 71 3.10 11.96 -5.89
N SER A 72 3.57 12.87 -6.74
CA SER A 72 2.74 13.46 -7.80
C SER A 72 2.28 12.42 -8.83
N TYR A 73 3.12 11.43 -9.14
CA TYR A 73 2.73 10.35 -10.05
C TYR A 73 1.73 9.39 -9.42
N LEU A 74 1.87 9.08 -8.13
CA LEU A 74 0.88 8.29 -7.39
C LEU A 74 -0.49 8.97 -7.41
N HIS A 75 -0.56 10.24 -7.02
CA HIS A 75 -1.78 11.05 -7.06
C HIS A 75 -2.42 11.02 -8.46
N ARG A 76 -1.64 11.29 -9.51
CA ARG A 76 -2.15 11.25 -10.89
C ARG A 76 -2.61 9.85 -11.31
N ALA A 77 -1.93 8.80 -10.89
CA ALA A 77 -2.33 7.43 -11.20
C ALA A 77 -3.67 7.07 -10.54
N ILE A 78 -3.93 7.57 -9.34
CA ILE A 78 -5.20 7.41 -8.63
C ILE A 78 -6.30 8.22 -9.33
N MET A 79 -6.05 9.49 -9.57
CA MET A 79 -6.99 10.42 -10.21
C MET A 79 -7.39 9.94 -11.61
N ASN A 80 -6.40 9.58 -12.45
CA ASN A 80 -6.63 9.10 -13.81
C ASN A 80 -7.36 7.75 -13.86
N ASN A 81 -7.29 6.96 -12.78
CA ASN A 81 -8.08 5.73 -12.61
C ASN A 81 -9.48 5.97 -12.02
N GLY A 82 -9.93 7.23 -11.97
CA GLY A 82 -11.23 7.61 -11.42
C GLY A 82 -11.37 7.35 -9.92
N TYR A 83 -10.28 7.50 -9.17
CA TYR A 83 -10.21 7.19 -7.74
C TYR A 83 -10.64 5.75 -7.42
N LYS A 84 -10.21 4.80 -8.24
CA LYS A 84 -10.44 3.38 -8.04
C LYS A 84 -9.15 2.68 -7.64
N LEU A 85 -9.29 1.61 -6.87
CA LEU A 85 -8.17 0.79 -6.43
C LEU A 85 -7.57 -0.01 -7.60
N ASN A 86 -6.25 -0.03 -7.69
CA ASN A 86 -5.50 -0.86 -8.65
C ASN A 86 -4.22 -1.40 -8.00
N THR A 87 -4.35 -2.02 -6.83
CA THR A 87 -3.22 -2.31 -5.94
C THR A 87 -3.10 -3.77 -5.51
N GLY A 88 -4.14 -4.58 -5.64
CA GLY A 88 -4.17 -5.92 -5.05
C GLY A 88 -3.92 -5.91 -3.54
N PHE A 89 -3.74 -7.06 -2.92
CA PHE A 89 -3.61 -7.19 -1.46
C PHE A 89 -2.40 -6.42 -0.90
N LEU A 90 -1.23 -6.57 -1.52
CA LEU A 90 0.00 -5.96 -1.03
C LEU A 90 -0.03 -4.43 -1.09
N GLY A 91 -0.51 -3.88 -2.20
CA GLY A 91 -0.59 -2.44 -2.35
C GLY A 91 -1.72 -1.83 -1.52
N THR A 92 -2.88 -2.49 -1.44
CA THR A 92 -4.01 -2.01 -0.63
C THR A 92 -3.63 -1.92 0.85
N ALA A 93 -2.81 -2.86 1.35
CA ALA A 93 -2.36 -2.88 2.74
C ALA A 93 -1.57 -1.63 3.17
N ILE A 94 -0.97 -0.93 2.23
CA ILE A 94 -0.14 0.26 2.52
C ILE A 94 -0.70 1.55 1.92
N LEU A 95 -1.82 1.47 1.18
CA LEU A 95 -2.33 2.56 0.34
C LEU A 95 -2.70 3.80 1.15
N ASN A 96 -3.75 3.72 1.95
CA ASN A 96 -4.33 4.87 2.64
C ASN A 96 -3.32 5.51 3.61
N GLN A 97 -2.58 4.68 4.35
CA GLN A 97 -1.53 5.14 5.25
C GLN A 97 -0.42 5.88 4.50
N THR A 98 0.06 5.33 3.36
CA THR A 98 1.09 5.99 2.56
C THR A 98 0.60 7.30 1.98
N LEU A 99 -0.65 7.38 1.52
CA LEU A 99 -1.25 8.61 1.02
C LEU A 99 -1.29 9.69 2.10
N THR A 100 -1.83 9.37 3.27
CA THR A 100 -1.92 10.30 4.41
C THR A 100 -0.53 10.79 4.85
N GLU A 101 0.44 9.89 5.03
CA GLU A 101 1.82 10.23 5.42
C GLU A 101 2.55 11.08 4.37
N ASN A 102 2.08 11.09 3.13
CA ASN A 102 2.65 11.87 2.03
C ASN A 102 1.83 13.11 1.64
N GLY A 103 0.83 13.50 2.44
CA GLY A 103 0.07 14.72 2.26
C GLY A 103 -1.14 14.61 1.32
N TYR A 104 -1.54 13.39 0.93
CA TYR A 104 -2.71 13.11 0.07
C TYR A 104 -3.85 12.48 0.86
N ASN A 105 -4.18 13.09 2.00
CA ASN A 105 -5.24 12.57 2.87
C ASN A 105 -6.61 12.56 2.17
N ASP A 106 -6.90 13.58 1.36
CA ASP A 106 -8.17 13.66 0.61
C ASP A 106 -8.31 12.51 -0.41
N ASP A 107 -7.20 12.10 -1.04
CA ASP A 107 -7.20 10.92 -1.92
C ASP A 107 -7.51 9.64 -1.14
N ALA A 108 -6.95 9.49 0.07
CA ALA A 108 -7.21 8.34 0.93
C ALA A 108 -8.69 8.24 1.32
N TYR A 109 -9.32 9.36 1.69
CA TYR A 109 -10.77 9.41 1.97
C TYR A 109 -11.61 9.18 0.72
N THR A 110 -11.24 9.77 -0.41
CA THR A 110 -11.96 9.59 -1.67
C THR A 110 -11.95 8.12 -2.10
N LEU A 111 -10.83 7.43 -1.96
CA LEU A 111 -10.72 5.99 -2.23
C LEU A 111 -11.56 5.16 -1.26
N LEU A 112 -11.55 5.47 0.04
CA LEU A 112 -12.37 4.77 1.02
C LEU A 112 -13.87 4.91 0.71
N LEU A 113 -14.31 6.11 0.31
CA LEU A 113 -15.71 6.43 0.06
C LEU A 113 -16.16 6.13 -1.38
N GLN A 114 -15.28 5.63 -2.22
CA GLN A 114 -15.61 5.21 -3.60
C GLN A 114 -16.63 4.08 -3.58
N ARG A 115 -17.66 4.16 -4.46
CA ARG A 115 -18.72 3.16 -4.59
C ARG A 115 -18.68 2.35 -5.88
N ASN A 116 -17.83 2.72 -6.83
CA ASN A 116 -17.68 1.97 -8.08
C ASN A 116 -16.61 0.89 -7.95
N ASP A 117 -16.82 -0.26 -8.59
CA ASP A 117 -15.83 -1.35 -8.69
C ASP A 117 -14.51 -0.86 -9.33
N PRO A 118 -13.36 -1.18 -8.75
CA PRO A 118 -13.10 -1.83 -7.46
C PRO A 118 -13.06 -0.84 -6.28
N SER A 119 -13.78 -1.11 -5.22
CA SER A 119 -13.76 -0.33 -3.96
C SER A 119 -14.41 -1.09 -2.80
N TRP A 120 -14.15 -0.66 -1.56
CA TRP A 120 -14.76 -1.24 -0.35
C TRP A 120 -16.29 -1.10 -0.35
N LEU A 121 -16.80 0.11 -0.64
CA LEU A 121 -18.24 0.36 -0.59
C LEU A 121 -18.97 -0.30 -1.76
N TYR A 122 -18.32 -0.59 -2.88
CA TYR A 122 -18.92 -1.40 -3.93
C TYR A 122 -19.34 -2.78 -3.41
N SER A 123 -18.47 -3.49 -2.69
CA SER A 123 -18.81 -4.78 -2.10
C SER A 123 -19.96 -4.65 -1.10
N VAL A 124 -19.98 -3.58 -0.27
CA VAL A 124 -21.08 -3.30 0.65
C VAL A 124 -22.40 -3.07 -0.11
N ASP A 125 -22.38 -2.30 -1.20
CA ASP A 125 -23.55 -2.04 -2.04
C ASP A 125 -24.07 -3.33 -2.74
N GLN A 126 -23.21 -4.34 -2.92
CA GLN A 126 -23.60 -5.67 -3.38
C GLN A 126 -24.08 -6.60 -2.25
N GLY A 127 -24.18 -6.11 -1.02
CA GLY A 127 -24.70 -6.88 0.14
C GLY A 127 -23.62 -7.56 0.98
N ALA A 128 -22.34 -7.18 0.86
CA ALA A 128 -21.28 -7.76 1.67
C ALA A 128 -21.46 -7.40 3.16
N THR A 129 -21.39 -8.42 4.01
CA THR A 129 -21.34 -8.32 5.47
C THR A 129 -19.99 -8.75 6.03
N THR A 130 -19.09 -9.21 5.16
CA THR A 130 -17.73 -9.65 5.45
C THR A 130 -16.79 -9.07 4.42
N ILE A 131 -15.48 -9.15 4.64
CA ILE A 131 -14.48 -8.79 3.63
C ILE A 131 -14.34 -9.94 2.63
N TRP A 132 -14.54 -9.64 1.36
CA TRP A 132 -14.42 -10.58 0.26
C TRP A 132 -12.99 -10.61 -0.31
N GLU A 133 -12.60 -11.74 -0.91
CA GLU A 133 -11.31 -11.90 -1.58
C GLU A 133 -11.16 -11.02 -2.82
N ARG A 134 -12.27 -10.78 -3.53
CA ARG A 134 -12.34 -9.86 -4.67
C ARG A 134 -13.45 -8.85 -4.43
N TRP A 135 -13.26 -7.63 -4.92
CA TRP A 135 -14.25 -6.56 -4.81
C TRP A 135 -15.64 -6.95 -5.37
N ASN A 136 -15.64 -7.77 -6.43
CA ASN A 136 -16.82 -8.24 -7.14
C ASN A 136 -17.03 -9.75 -7.01
N SER A 137 -16.72 -10.34 -5.84
CA SER A 137 -16.94 -11.76 -5.56
C SER A 137 -18.39 -12.21 -5.79
N TYR A 138 -19.34 -11.31 -5.54
CA TYR A 138 -20.75 -11.41 -5.86
C TYR A 138 -21.24 -10.08 -6.42
N THR A 139 -22.19 -10.13 -7.34
CA THR A 139 -22.95 -8.96 -7.77
C THR A 139 -24.42 -9.28 -7.87
N VAL A 140 -25.28 -8.34 -7.51
CA VAL A 140 -26.74 -8.50 -7.63
C VAL A 140 -27.16 -8.85 -9.06
N ALA A 141 -26.46 -8.30 -10.06
CA ALA A 141 -26.78 -8.50 -11.47
C ALA A 141 -26.33 -9.85 -12.04
N LYS A 142 -25.20 -10.43 -11.56
CA LYS A 142 -24.55 -11.60 -12.16
C LYS A 142 -24.44 -12.81 -11.21
N GLY A 143 -24.75 -12.61 -9.92
CA GLY A 143 -24.58 -13.65 -8.90
C GLY A 143 -23.10 -13.83 -8.50
N PHE A 144 -22.75 -15.06 -8.11
CA PHE A 144 -21.41 -15.41 -7.64
C PHE A 144 -20.37 -15.38 -8.77
N GLY A 145 -19.19 -14.87 -8.45
CA GLY A 145 -18.02 -14.95 -9.32
C GLY A 145 -17.46 -16.37 -9.47
N PRO A 146 -16.37 -16.55 -10.25
CA PRO A 146 -15.72 -17.85 -10.39
C PRO A 146 -15.33 -18.44 -9.04
N VAL A 147 -15.42 -19.78 -8.89
CA VAL A 147 -15.15 -20.50 -7.64
C VAL A 147 -13.70 -20.32 -7.18
N SER A 148 -12.75 -20.22 -8.11
CA SER A 148 -11.35 -19.98 -7.79
C SER A 148 -11.14 -18.53 -7.30
N MET A 149 -10.39 -18.35 -6.20
CA MET A 149 -10.11 -17.05 -5.60
C MET A 149 -11.40 -16.25 -5.32
N ASN A 150 -12.37 -16.86 -4.67
CA ASN A 150 -13.66 -16.24 -4.40
C ASN A 150 -14.15 -16.52 -2.97
N SER A 151 -13.26 -16.40 -1.99
CA SER A 151 -13.63 -16.50 -0.58
C SER A 151 -14.47 -15.29 -0.16
N PHE A 152 -15.54 -15.54 0.58
CA PHE A 152 -16.39 -14.51 1.18
C PHE A 152 -15.95 -14.14 2.61
N ASN A 153 -14.83 -14.68 3.05
CA ASN A 153 -14.27 -14.46 4.39
C ASN A 153 -12.74 -14.32 4.30
N HIS A 154 -12.29 -13.28 3.60
CA HIS A 154 -10.88 -13.03 3.30
C HIS A 154 -10.42 -11.67 3.84
N TYR A 155 -9.61 -11.67 4.90
CA TYR A 155 -9.31 -10.48 5.68
C TYR A 155 -8.50 -9.38 4.96
N ALA A 156 -7.80 -9.69 3.87
CA ALA A 156 -6.73 -8.85 3.33
C ALA A 156 -7.13 -7.40 3.04
N TYR A 157 -8.29 -7.16 2.45
CA TYR A 157 -8.76 -5.80 2.20
C TYR A 157 -9.32 -5.08 3.45
N GLY A 158 -9.58 -5.82 4.53
CA GLY A 158 -9.97 -5.25 5.82
C GLY A 158 -8.85 -4.51 6.55
N VAL A 159 -7.61 -4.62 6.07
CA VAL A 159 -6.45 -3.90 6.59
C VAL A 159 -6.64 -2.37 6.60
N VAL A 160 -7.55 -1.82 5.79
CA VAL A 160 -7.91 -0.39 5.82
C VAL A 160 -8.37 0.07 7.21
N ALA A 161 -8.88 -0.83 8.04
CA ALA A 161 -9.27 -0.52 9.41
C ALA A 161 -8.09 -0.03 10.27
N GLU A 162 -6.86 -0.51 10.03
CA GLU A 162 -5.66 0.01 10.71
C GLU A 162 -5.49 1.51 10.45
N TRP A 163 -5.60 1.92 9.19
CA TRP A 163 -5.55 3.34 8.82
C TRP A 163 -6.70 4.15 9.46
N MET A 164 -7.92 3.59 9.48
CA MET A 164 -9.07 4.26 10.10
C MET A 164 -8.82 4.52 11.59
N PHE A 165 -8.31 3.54 12.33
CA PHE A 165 -7.97 3.73 13.75
C PHE A 165 -6.81 4.69 13.98
N GLN A 166 -5.85 4.78 13.07
CA GLN A 166 -4.67 5.64 13.23
C GLN A 166 -4.91 7.10 12.83
N TYR A 167 -5.77 7.34 11.85
CA TYR A 167 -5.88 8.66 11.19
C TYR A 167 -7.29 9.25 11.16
N MET A 168 -8.33 8.48 11.49
CA MET A 168 -9.72 8.96 11.53
C MET A 168 -10.28 9.11 12.95
N ALA A 169 -9.60 8.56 13.95
CA ALA A 169 -10.02 8.57 15.36
C ALA A 169 -9.72 9.90 16.05
#